data_6ba45bc0132705cdfbeaefa017c2e86c
#
_entry.id   6ba45bc0132705cdfbeaefa017c2e86c
#
_cell.length_a   1.000
_cell.length_b   1.000
_cell.length_c   1.000
_cell.angle_alpha   90.00
_cell.angle_beta   90.00
_cell.angle_gamma   90.00
#
_symmetry.space_group_name_H-M   'P 1'
#
loop_
_entity.id
_entity.type
_entity.pdbx_description
1 polymer ?
#
loop_
_entity_poly.entity_id
_entity_poly.type
_entity_poly.pdbx_seq_one_letter_code
_entity_poly.pdbx_strand_id
1 'polypeptide(L)'
;MKKGILICLMVQCLYSQSKSSPADFWNSYSQEEKIAFINGAYGAVAKLKSHHKSEVKKQFMHDDNWVEPYYIERFYSISDEYIAEEVGYNIKIIALHIDAFYTNSDNFLIPVMQALRIVSLMQDGDS
;
A
#
# COMPACT_ATOMS: atom_id res chain seq x y z
N MET A 1 33.68 -26.68 23.67
CA MET A 1 32.97 -25.58 24.36
C MET A 1 32.81 -24.32 23.53
N LYS A 2 33.74 -23.97 22.63
CA LYS A 2 33.61 -22.77 21.75
C LYS A 2 32.56 -22.91 20.65
N LYS A 3 32.16 -24.12 20.24
CA LYS A 3 31.15 -24.36 19.18
C LYS A 3 29.70 -24.18 19.65
N GLY A 4 29.41 -24.35 20.96
CA GLY A 4 28.05 -24.19 21.51
C GLY A 4 27.62 -22.72 21.66
N ILE A 5 28.56 -21.80 21.90
CA ILE A 5 28.31 -20.37 22.07
C ILE A 5 27.97 -19.71 20.71
N LEU A 6 28.61 -20.17 19.63
CA LEU A 6 28.37 -19.65 18.29
C LEU A 6 26.97 -20.01 17.77
N ILE A 7 26.46 -21.20 18.09
CA ILE A 7 25.14 -21.69 17.70
C ILE A 7 24.03 -20.88 18.42
N CYS A 8 24.22 -20.54 19.71
CA CYS A 8 23.29 -19.70 20.46
C CYS A 8 23.18 -18.29 19.91
N LEU A 9 24.29 -17.69 19.45
CA LEU A 9 24.31 -16.36 18.83
C LEU A 9 23.58 -16.33 17.48
N MET A 10 23.73 -17.38 16.66
CA MET A 10 23.01 -17.48 15.38
C MET A 10 21.49 -17.66 15.58
N VAL A 11 21.07 -18.42 16.57
CA VAL A 11 19.64 -18.61 16.89
C VAL A 11 19.02 -17.30 17.37
N GLN A 12 19.74 -16.48 18.12
CA GLN A 12 19.27 -15.16 18.56
C GLN A 12 19.12 -14.17 17.39
N CYS A 13 20.02 -14.20 16.42
CA CYS A 13 19.91 -13.38 15.21
C CYS A 13 18.70 -13.77 14.35
N LEU A 14 18.40 -15.05 14.23
CA LEU A 14 17.21 -15.53 13.51
C LEU A 14 15.91 -15.15 14.26
N TYR A 15 15.91 -15.16 15.57
CA TYR A 15 14.76 -14.79 16.39
C TYR A 15 14.45 -13.28 16.32
N SER A 16 15.46 -12.42 16.21
CA SER A 16 15.27 -10.97 16.07
C SER A 16 14.75 -10.57 14.70
N GLN A 17 15.04 -11.34 13.64
CA GLN A 17 14.53 -11.09 12.27
C GLN A 17 13.05 -11.45 12.10
N SER A 18 12.49 -12.34 12.92
CA SER A 18 11.09 -12.77 12.84
C SER A 18 10.10 -11.81 13.50
N LYS A 19 10.56 -10.70 14.11
CA LYS A 19 9.73 -9.73 14.86
C LYS A 19 9.56 -8.38 14.20
N SER A 20 9.96 -8.24 12.92
CA SER A 20 9.80 -6.97 12.20
C SER A 20 8.33 -6.70 11.90
N SER A 21 7.82 -5.57 12.38
CA SER A 21 6.47 -5.11 12.09
C SER A 21 6.41 -4.36 10.75
N PRO A 22 5.23 -4.16 10.16
CA PRO A 22 5.06 -3.24 9.02
C PRO A 22 5.62 -1.84 9.28
N ALA A 23 5.44 -1.31 10.49
CA ALA A 23 6.04 -0.03 10.88
C ALA A 23 7.57 -0.06 10.82
N ASP A 24 8.19 -1.15 11.27
CA ASP A 24 9.65 -1.30 11.21
C ASP A 24 10.16 -1.32 9.78
N PHE A 25 9.46 -2.02 8.89
CA PHE A 25 9.78 -2.02 7.46
C PHE A 25 9.70 -0.62 6.87
N TRP A 26 8.60 0.09 7.10
CA TRP A 26 8.43 1.43 6.61
C TRP A 26 9.52 2.38 7.14
N ASN A 27 9.77 2.33 8.44
CA ASN A 27 10.76 3.20 9.09
C ASN A 27 12.21 2.86 8.70
N SER A 28 12.48 1.65 8.19
CA SER A 28 13.80 1.26 7.69
C SER A 28 14.12 1.86 6.33
N TYR A 29 13.11 2.32 5.59
CA TYR A 29 13.29 2.91 4.28
C TYR A 29 13.83 4.34 4.39
N SER A 30 14.72 4.73 3.47
CA SER A 30 15.07 6.12 3.26
C SER A 30 13.86 6.90 2.73
N GLN A 31 13.90 8.22 2.77
CA GLN A 31 12.82 9.04 2.23
C GLN A 31 12.62 8.79 0.73
N GLU A 32 13.69 8.58 -0.01
CA GLU A 32 13.63 8.25 -1.43
C GLU A 32 12.97 6.89 -1.69
N GLU A 33 13.28 5.89 -0.86
CA GLU A 33 12.66 4.58 -0.95
C GLU A 33 11.16 4.62 -0.62
N LYS A 34 10.75 5.42 0.36
CA LYS A 34 9.34 5.64 0.69
C LYS A 34 8.58 6.26 -0.48
N ILE A 35 9.16 7.28 -1.11
CA ILE A 35 8.58 7.92 -2.30
C ILE A 35 8.49 6.92 -3.46
N ALA A 36 9.53 6.13 -3.69
CA ALA A 36 9.54 5.12 -4.74
C ALA A 36 8.49 4.04 -4.49
N PHE A 37 8.30 3.61 -3.25
CA PHE A 37 7.25 2.66 -2.87
C PHE A 37 5.85 3.19 -3.21
N ILE A 38 5.54 4.41 -2.80
CA ILE A 38 4.23 5.03 -3.04
C ILE A 38 3.99 5.22 -4.54
N ASN A 39 4.99 5.70 -5.25
CA ASN A 39 4.92 5.87 -6.71
C ASN A 39 4.65 4.55 -7.42
N GLY A 40 5.33 3.48 -7.00
CA GLY A 40 5.11 2.13 -7.53
C GLY A 40 3.71 1.60 -7.21
N ALA A 41 3.22 1.80 -5.99
CA ALA A 41 1.88 1.42 -5.57
C ALA A 41 0.81 2.16 -6.39
N TYR A 42 0.93 3.45 -6.55
CA TYR A 42 0.02 4.26 -7.37
C TYR A 42 0.03 3.82 -8.84
N GLY A 43 1.21 3.62 -9.41
CA GLY A 43 1.35 3.13 -10.78
C GLY A 43 0.70 1.76 -10.98
N ALA A 44 0.89 0.84 -10.06
CA ALA A 44 0.29 -0.50 -10.10
C ALA A 44 -1.25 -0.43 -10.03
N VAL A 45 -1.80 0.30 -9.06
CA VAL A 45 -3.27 0.45 -8.90
C VAL A 45 -3.87 1.11 -10.13
N ALA A 46 -3.29 2.20 -10.63
CA ALA A 46 -3.76 2.90 -11.81
C ALA A 46 -3.73 2.00 -13.06
N LYS A 47 -2.68 1.21 -13.21
CA LYS A 47 -2.53 0.28 -14.35
C LYS A 47 -3.54 -0.85 -14.30
N LEU A 48 -3.76 -1.45 -13.13
CA LEU A 48 -4.76 -2.49 -12.94
C LEU A 48 -6.17 -1.97 -13.22
N LYS A 49 -6.50 -0.78 -12.73
CA LYS A 49 -7.80 -0.13 -13.00
C LYS A 49 -8.00 0.13 -14.49
N SER A 50 -6.99 0.68 -15.16
CA SER A 50 -7.02 0.96 -16.59
C SER A 50 -7.19 -0.32 -17.42
N HIS A 51 -6.44 -1.38 -17.08
CA HIS A 51 -6.55 -2.68 -17.74
C HIS A 51 -7.96 -3.28 -17.57
N HIS A 52 -8.49 -3.22 -16.36
CA HIS A 52 -9.84 -3.71 -16.06
C HIS A 52 -10.92 -2.95 -16.84
N LYS A 53 -10.82 -1.61 -16.91
CA LYS A 53 -11.73 -0.80 -17.75
C LYS A 53 -11.69 -1.21 -19.21
N SER A 54 -10.51 -1.52 -19.74
CA SER A 54 -10.35 -1.99 -21.10
C SER A 54 -11.05 -3.34 -21.32
N GLU A 55 -10.94 -4.27 -20.39
CA GLU A 55 -11.61 -5.57 -20.47
C GLU A 55 -13.14 -5.43 -20.40
N VAL A 56 -13.65 -4.56 -19.54
CA VAL A 56 -15.10 -4.25 -19.45
C VAL A 56 -15.60 -3.67 -20.78
N LYS A 57 -14.86 -2.76 -21.37
CA LYS A 57 -15.20 -2.19 -22.68
C LYS A 57 -15.30 -3.26 -23.77
N LYS A 58 -14.39 -4.24 -23.76
CA LYS A 58 -14.44 -5.37 -24.70
C LYS A 58 -15.70 -6.21 -24.52
N GLN A 59 -16.18 -6.41 -23.29
CA GLN A 59 -17.44 -7.11 -23.04
C GLN A 59 -18.64 -6.41 -23.67
N PHE A 60 -18.75 -5.09 -23.52
CA PHE A 60 -19.79 -4.31 -24.17
C PHE A 60 -19.71 -4.36 -25.71
N MET A 61 -18.52 -4.39 -26.26
CA MET A 61 -18.32 -4.52 -27.71
C MET A 61 -18.69 -5.90 -28.22
N HIS A 62 -18.56 -6.94 -27.38
CA HIS A 62 -18.89 -8.31 -27.73
C HIS A 62 -20.39 -8.59 -27.61
N ASP A 63 -21.07 -7.97 -26.65
CA ASP A 63 -22.50 -8.15 -26.40
C ASP A 63 -23.11 -6.83 -25.92
N ASP A 64 -23.88 -6.17 -26.81
CA ASP A 64 -24.55 -4.88 -26.54
C ASP A 64 -25.57 -4.95 -25.41
N ASN A 65 -26.05 -6.15 -25.09
CA ASN A 65 -27.03 -6.39 -24.01
C ASN A 65 -26.36 -6.77 -22.68
N TRP A 66 -25.04 -6.82 -22.65
CA TRP A 66 -24.33 -7.12 -21.41
C TRP A 66 -24.56 -6.04 -20.35
N VAL A 67 -24.97 -6.46 -19.16
CA VAL A 67 -25.18 -5.57 -18.02
C VAL A 67 -23.97 -5.66 -17.09
N GLU A 68 -23.34 -4.51 -16.83
CA GLU A 68 -22.20 -4.44 -15.95
C GLU A 68 -22.59 -4.86 -14.52
N PRO A 69 -21.94 -5.89 -13.95
CA PRO A 69 -22.18 -6.27 -12.56
C PRO A 69 -21.80 -5.17 -11.57
N TYR A 70 -22.59 -5.02 -10.52
CA TYR A 70 -22.36 -4.02 -9.46
C TYR A 70 -20.93 -4.03 -8.87
N TYR A 71 -20.32 -5.20 -8.72
CA TYR A 71 -18.99 -5.30 -8.13
C TYR A 71 -17.90 -4.60 -8.95
N ILE A 72 -18.13 -4.34 -10.23
CA ILE A 72 -17.17 -3.63 -11.11
C ILE A 72 -17.06 -2.16 -10.68
N GLU A 73 -18.18 -1.48 -10.44
CA GLU A 73 -18.17 -0.13 -9.89
C GLU A 73 -17.53 -0.10 -8.50
N ARG A 74 -17.85 -1.10 -7.69
CA ARG A 74 -17.26 -1.22 -6.36
C ARG A 74 -15.74 -1.45 -6.42
N PHE A 75 -15.26 -2.21 -7.38
CA PHE A 75 -13.82 -2.37 -7.63
C PHE A 75 -13.13 -1.05 -7.94
N TYR A 76 -13.72 -0.22 -8.79
CA TYR A 76 -13.16 1.11 -9.10
C TYR A 76 -13.18 2.03 -7.88
N SER A 77 -14.27 2.05 -7.17
CA SER A 77 -14.41 2.80 -5.92
C SER A 77 -13.31 2.42 -4.91
N ILE A 78 -13.07 1.13 -4.72
CA ILE A 78 -12.04 0.63 -3.80
C ILE A 78 -10.63 1.01 -4.31
N SER A 79 -10.37 0.88 -5.62
CA SER A 79 -9.05 1.24 -6.17
C SER A 79 -8.76 2.74 -6.00
N ASP A 80 -9.77 3.59 -6.10
CA ASP A 80 -9.63 5.04 -5.89
C ASP A 80 -9.29 5.39 -4.43
N GLU A 81 -9.66 4.55 -3.47
CA GLU A 81 -9.29 4.74 -2.07
C GLU A 81 -7.77 4.67 -1.83
N TYR A 82 -7.03 4.05 -2.72
CA TYR A 82 -5.56 3.94 -2.64
C TYR A 82 -4.83 5.09 -3.32
N ILE A 83 -5.53 5.94 -4.05
CA ILE A 83 -4.95 7.04 -4.83
C ILE A 83 -5.59 8.35 -4.39
N ALA A 84 -4.84 9.20 -3.70
CA ALA A 84 -5.30 10.53 -3.32
C ALA A 84 -5.21 11.47 -4.55
N GLU A 85 -6.29 11.61 -5.29
CA GLU A 85 -6.33 12.46 -6.50
C GLU A 85 -6.15 13.94 -6.17
N GLU A 86 -6.70 14.41 -5.04
CA GLU A 86 -6.72 15.82 -4.66
C GLU A 86 -5.37 16.34 -4.17
N VAL A 87 -4.51 15.47 -3.66
CA VAL A 87 -3.18 15.88 -3.19
C VAL A 87 -2.22 16.15 -4.37
N GLY A 88 -2.73 16.07 -5.62
CA GLY A 88 -2.00 16.48 -6.82
C GLY A 88 -0.68 15.75 -6.99
N TYR A 89 -0.65 14.46 -6.69
CA TYR A 89 0.55 13.62 -6.79
C TYR A 89 1.70 14.05 -5.88
N ASN A 90 1.44 14.78 -4.80
CA ASN A 90 2.49 15.11 -3.86
C ASN A 90 2.81 13.90 -2.96
N ILE A 91 3.51 12.95 -3.56
CA ILE A 91 3.93 11.69 -2.93
C ILE A 91 4.71 11.94 -1.63
N LYS A 92 5.45 13.05 -1.54
CA LYS A 92 6.17 13.44 -0.33
C LYS A 92 5.24 13.69 0.85
N ILE A 93 4.11 14.34 0.61
CA ILE A 93 3.10 14.56 1.66
C ILE A 93 2.52 13.23 2.13
N ILE A 94 2.17 12.34 1.21
CA ILE A 94 1.67 11.01 1.56
C ILE A 94 2.70 10.24 2.40
N ALA A 95 3.97 10.27 2.02
CA ALA A 95 5.03 9.63 2.80
C ALA A 95 5.11 10.19 4.23
N LEU A 96 5.01 11.51 4.40
CA LEU A 96 5.00 12.16 5.72
C LEU A 96 3.77 11.76 6.55
N HIS A 97 2.61 11.62 5.93
CA HIS A 97 1.41 11.16 6.61
C HIS A 97 1.50 9.69 7.05
N ILE A 98 2.15 8.84 6.27
CA ILE A 98 2.43 7.45 6.67
C ILE A 98 3.45 7.44 7.81
N ASP A 99 4.48 8.28 7.78
CA ASP A 99 5.41 8.45 8.90
C ASP A 99 4.66 8.80 10.18
N ALA A 100 3.76 9.79 10.12
CA ALA A 100 2.93 10.19 11.25
C ALA A 100 1.99 9.07 11.73
N PHE A 101 1.39 8.33 10.80
CA PHE A 101 0.52 7.19 11.08
C PHE A 101 1.24 6.14 11.93
N TYR A 102 2.49 5.84 11.61
CA TYR A 102 3.30 4.85 12.33
C TYR A 102 4.00 5.40 13.58
N THR A 103 3.77 6.64 13.97
CA THR A 103 4.19 7.13 15.29
C THR A 103 3.30 6.58 16.42
N ASN A 104 2.07 6.20 16.10
CA ASN A 104 1.16 5.57 17.04
C ASN A 104 1.41 4.07 17.10
N SER A 105 1.74 3.54 18.28
CA SER A 105 2.02 2.12 18.49
C SER A 105 0.85 1.20 18.13
N ASP A 106 -0.37 1.68 18.24
CA ASP A 106 -1.57 0.93 17.86
C ASP A 106 -1.61 0.59 16.36
N ASN A 107 -0.86 1.33 15.56
CA ASN A 107 -0.81 1.17 14.10
C ASN A 107 0.34 0.29 13.62
N PHE A 108 1.24 -0.13 14.49
CA PHE A 108 2.49 -0.80 14.10
C PHE A 108 2.31 -2.09 13.30
N LEU A 109 1.23 -2.81 13.52
CA LEU A 109 0.93 -4.08 12.83
C LEU A 109 0.07 -3.90 11.58
N ILE A 110 -0.34 -2.68 11.26
CA ILE A 110 -1.13 -2.41 10.07
C ILE A 110 -0.22 -2.45 8.84
N PRO A 111 -0.54 -3.28 7.82
CA PRO A 111 0.28 -3.37 6.61
C PRO A 111 0.42 -2.01 5.91
N VAL A 112 1.58 -1.76 5.28
CA VAL A 112 1.89 -0.47 4.66
C VAL A 112 0.88 -0.09 3.58
N MET A 113 0.40 -1.04 2.78
CA MET A 113 -0.64 -0.77 1.78
C MET A 113 -1.97 -0.34 2.42
N GLN A 114 -2.31 -0.89 3.58
CA GLN A 114 -3.50 -0.46 4.32
C GLN A 114 -3.30 0.93 4.94
N ALA A 115 -2.12 1.23 5.45
CA ALA A 115 -1.75 2.56 5.93
C ALA A 115 -1.86 3.59 4.79
N LEU A 116 -1.36 3.26 3.60
CA LEU A 116 -1.49 4.10 2.41
C LEU A 116 -2.95 4.41 2.08
N ARG A 117 -3.83 3.40 2.12
CA ARG A 117 -5.26 3.57 1.89
C ARG A 117 -5.90 4.49 2.93
N ILE A 118 -5.63 4.26 4.22
CA ILE A 118 -6.17 5.06 5.32
C ILE A 118 -5.75 6.53 5.17
N VAL A 119 -4.47 6.77 4.92
CA VAL A 119 -3.91 8.11 4.73
C VAL A 119 -4.53 8.81 3.51
N SER A 120 -4.69 8.09 2.40
CA SER A 120 -5.31 8.63 1.18
C SER A 120 -6.77 9.04 1.43
N LEU A 121 -7.55 8.22 2.13
CA LEU A 121 -8.94 8.52 2.48
C LEU A 121 -9.06 9.74 3.41
N MET A 122 -8.11 9.92 4.33
CA MET A 122 -8.11 11.08 5.22
C MET A 122 -7.86 12.39 4.46
N GLN A 123 -7.07 12.36 3.39
CA GLN A 123 -6.83 13.53 2.55
C GLN A 123 -8.08 13.93 1.76
N ASP A 124 -8.83 12.96 1.26
CA ASP A 124 -10.05 13.21 0.48
C ASP A 124 -11.21 13.75 1.34
N GLY A 125 -11.17 13.54 2.66
CA GLY A 125 -12.22 13.97 3.60
C GLY A 125 -12.10 15.42 4.08
N ASP A 126 -10.97 16.07 3.87
CA ASP A 126 -10.70 17.44 4.36
C ASP A 126 -11.03 18.53 3.31
N SER A 127 -11.69 18.18 2.22
CA SER A 127 -12.10 19.11 1.13
C SER A 127 -13.54 19.59 1.24
#